data_f11c282d04f68126d560a13749ee5552
#
_entry.id   f11c282d04f68126d560a13749ee5552
#
_cell.length_a   1.000
_cell.length_b   1.000
_cell.length_c   1.000
_cell.angle_alpha   90.00
_cell.angle_beta   90.00
_cell.angle_gamma   90.00
#
_symmetry.space_group_name_H-M   'P 1'
#
loop_
_entity.id
_entity.type
_entity.pdbx_description
1 polymer ?
#
loop_
_entity_poly.entity_id
_entity_poly.type
_entity_poly.pdbx_seq_one_letter_code
_entity_poly.pdbx_strand_id
1 'polypeptide(L)'
;MDRNQHHAIFGVVASVLAFGALWIKKLKTRKEITSHPHVNRDYERENYINSILYSGDQHCIDVIRMRPIVFFNLCDIISINNLLQSTKSVNIREQVVIFLHIIGHNVRFRVIGSRYYRSTETNHRYFRVVLRAILKLYKLIIRLPDESIPNEIRNNPRFYPYFKDCIGALDGTHGRASVPLNIQGRFRSRKGGTTQNVLATITFDLKFSYDLAGWEGSAHDSCILSDALSRPRGLRIPEGKYYLADAGYGIRNGFIIPYRGVRYHLKEFSARGLKMQRNSLIFVIHHYESLLNVFSGF
;
A
#
# COMPACT_ATOMS: atom_id res chain seq x y z
N MET A 1 -17.71 -81.74 -7.66
CA MET A 1 -16.80 -80.53 -7.74
C MET A 1 -15.43 -81.08 -8.08
N ASP A 2 -14.87 -80.62 -9.22
CA ASP A 2 -13.64 -81.14 -9.78
C ASP A 2 -12.44 -80.66 -8.91
N ARG A 3 -11.43 -81.56 -8.79
CA ARG A 3 -10.21 -81.28 -7.98
C ARG A 3 -9.51 -79.96 -8.38
N ASN A 4 -9.63 -79.60 -9.64
CA ASN A 4 -9.09 -78.31 -10.15
C ASN A 4 -9.83 -77.06 -9.66
N GLN A 5 -11.13 -77.16 -9.39
CA GLN A 5 -11.93 -76.10 -8.84
C GLN A 5 -11.57 -75.80 -7.36
N HIS A 6 -11.25 -76.88 -6.59
CA HIS A 6 -10.78 -76.70 -5.21
C HIS A 6 -9.42 -76.01 -5.13
N HIS A 7 -8.48 -76.38 -6.04
CA HIS A 7 -7.16 -75.75 -6.09
C HIS A 7 -7.26 -74.26 -6.51
N ALA A 8 -8.14 -73.91 -7.44
CA ALA A 8 -8.37 -72.50 -7.84
C ALA A 8 -8.97 -71.66 -6.69
N ILE A 9 -9.96 -72.21 -5.99
CA ILE A 9 -10.57 -71.51 -4.83
C ILE A 9 -9.54 -71.33 -3.71
N PHE A 10 -8.72 -72.34 -3.42
CA PHE A 10 -7.64 -72.21 -2.42
C PHE A 10 -6.61 -71.16 -2.80
N GLY A 11 -6.25 -71.05 -4.08
CA GLY A 11 -5.31 -70.05 -4.61
C GLY A 11 -5.85 -68.63 -4.45
N VAL A 12 -7.13 -68.41 -4.75
CA VAL A 12 -7.78 -67.13 -4.60
C VAL A 12 -7.89 -66.72 -3.12
N VAL A 13 -8.30 -67.64 -2.24
CA VAL A 13 -8.40 -67.38 -0.78
C VAL A 13 -7.03 -67.06 -0.18
N ALA A 14 -5.98 -67.81 -0.53
CA ALA A 14 -4.61 -67.54 -0.07
C ALA A 14 -4.10 -66.17 -0.56
N SER A 15 -4.39 -65.78 -1.80
CA SER A 15 -4.05 -64.48 -2.36
C SER A 15 -4.76 -63.33 -1.61
N VAL A 16 -6.04 -63.45 -1.32
CA VAL A 16 -6.81 -62.45 -0.57
C VAL A 16 -6.27 -62.29 0.86
N LEU A 17 -5.95 -63.43 1.52
CA LEU A 17 -5.34 -63.38 2.89
C LEU A 17 -3.94 -62.75 2.89
N ALA A 18 -3.11 -63.05 1.89
CA ALA A 18 -1.79 -62.46 1.74
C ALA A 18 -1.88 -60.93 1.47
N PHE A 19 -2.79 -60.49 0.60
CA PHE A 19 -3.06 -59.07 0.36
C PHE A 19 -3.60 -58.38 1.60
N GLY A 20 -4.54 -59.00 2.34
CA GLY A 20 -5.04 -58.49 3.61
C GLY A 20 -3.95 -58.31 4.65
N ALA A 21 -3.07 -59.28 4.81
CA ALA A 21 -1.93 -59.22 5.75
C ALA A 21 -0.94 -58.13 5.36
N LEU A 22 -0.61 -57.98 4.08
CA LEU A 22 0.23 -56.88 3.57
C LEU A 22 -0.42 -55.49 3.79
N TRP A 23 -1.72 -55.38 3.60
CA TRP A 23 -2.47 -54.17 3.84
C TRP A 23 -2.49 -53.77 5.30
N ILE A 24 -2.71 -54.72 6.21
CA ILE A 24 -2.66 -54.52 7.65
C ILE A 24 -1.25 -54.13 8.10
N LYS A 25 -0.20 -54.74 7.56
CA LYS A 25 1.20 -54.38 7.82
C LYS A 25 1.49 -52.95 7.37
N LYS A 26 0.99 -52.56 6.18
CA LYS A 26 1.12 -51.20 5.65
C LYS A 26 0.34 -50.16 6.46
N LEU A 27 -0.79 -50.51 7.04
CA LEU A 27 -1.54 -49.67 7.96
C LEU A 27 -0.85 -49.53 9.33
N LYS A 28 -0.19 -50.60 9.84
CA LYS A 28 0.59 -50.54 11.09
C LYS A 28 1.89 -49.73 10.93
N THR A 29 2.59 -49.85 9.82
CA THR A 29 3.79 -49.03 9.54
C THR A 29 3.48 -47.56 9.25
N ARG A 30 2.23 -47.20 8.96
CA ARG A 30 1.78 -45.80 8.84
C ARG A 30 1.62 -45.10 10.20
N LYS A 31 1.73 -45.81 11.33
CA LYS A 31 1.48 -45.27 12.68
C LYS A 31 2.72 -44.70 13.39
N GLU A 32 3.89 -44.76 12.81
CA GLU A 32 5.05 -44.03 13.33
C GLU A 32 5.22 -42.66 12.61
N ILE A 33 4.16 -41.88 12.56
CA ILE A 33 4.32 -40.44 12.54
C ILE A 33 4.78 -40.11 13.96
N THR A 34 6.09 -39.94 14.15
CA THR A 34 6.65 -39.37 15.36
C THR A 34 5.80 -38.14 15.70
N SER A 35 5.15 -38.16 16.87
CA SER A 35 4.42 -37.01 17.34
C SER A 35 5.44 -35.92 17.57
N HIS A 36 5.58 -35.01 16.60
CA HIS A 36 6.38 -33.83 16.81
C HIS A 36 5.81 -33.07 18.01
N PRO A 37 6.66 -32.49 18.87
CA PRO A 37 6.18 -31.71 20.00
C PRO A 37 5.10 -30.72 19.50
N HIS A 38 4.01 -30.66 20.22
CA HIS A 38 2.86 -29.81 19.86
C HIS A 38 3.32 -28.35 19.92
N VAL A 39 3.62 -27.75 18.75
CA VAL A 39 3.94 -26.33 18.68
C VAL A 39 2.64 -25.55 18.96
N ASN A 40 2.63 -24.78 20.02
CA ASN A 40 1.53 -23.86 20.30
C ASN A 40 1.57 -22.70 19.27
N ARG A 41 0.90 -22.92 18.16
CA ARG A 41 0.88 -21.96 17.02
C ARG A 41 0.34 -20.60 17.39
N ASP A 42 -0.54 -20.52 18.37
CA ASP A 42 -1.09 -19.25 18.83
C ASP A 42 -0.04 -18.46 19.60
N TYR A 43 0.70 -19.14 20.46
CA TYR A 43 1.82 -18.54 21.20
C TYR A 43 2.94 -18.05 20.26
N GLU A 44 3.37 -18.89 19.32
CA GLU A 44 4.41 -18.51 18.35
C GLU A 44 4.01 -17.32 17.49
N ARG A 45 2.75 -17.26 17.06
CA ARG A 45 2.21 -16.14 16.30
C ARG A 45 2.21 -14.85 17.13
N GLU A 46 1.73 -14.92 18.37
CA GLU A 46 1.67 -13.77 19.25
C GLU A 46 3.07 -13.25 19.56
N ASN A 47 4.02 -14.12 19.85
CA ASN A 47 5.42 -13.75 20.04
C ASN A 47 6.01 -13.09 18.80
N TYR A 48 5.69 -13.59 17.60
CA TYR A 48 6.16 -13.00 16.36
C TYR A 48 5.56 -11.60 16.15
N ILE A 49 4.27 -11.41 16.38
CA ILE A 49 3.62 -10.09 16.29
C ILE A 49 4.24 -9.13 17.31
N ASN A 50 4.44 -9.58 18.54
CA ASN A 50 5.06 -8.77 19.59
C ASN A 50 6.51 -8.41 19.24
N SER A 51 7.27 -9.32 18.64
CA SER A 51 8.62 -9.00 18.17
C SER A 51 8.62 -7.90 17.12
N ILE A 52 7.66 -7.89 16.20
CA ILE A 52 7.52 -6.82 15.19
C ILE A 52 7.24 -5.47 15.87
N LEU A 53 6.34 -5.44 16.83
CA LEU A 53 5.81 -4.21 17.40
C LEU A 53 6.67 -3.63 18.54
N TYR A 54 7.45 -4.47 19.25
CA TYR A 54 8.14 -4.06 20.47
C TYR A 54 9.65 -4.27 20.46
N SER A 55 10.24 -4.85 19.38
CA SER A 55 11.71 -5.01 19.29
C SER A 55 12.46 -3.79 18.72
N GLY A 56 11.78 -2.66 18.62
CA GLY A 56 12.34 -1.39 18.16
C GLY A 56 11.77 -0.89 16.84
N ASP A 57 11.90 0.42 16.61
CA ASP A 57 11.30 1.12 15.47
C ASP A 57 11.77 0.55 14.13
N GLN A 58 13.08 0.28 14.00
CA GLN A 58 13.64 -0.19 12.74
C GLN A 58 13.08 -1.55 12.33
N HIS A 59 12.97 -2.49 13.28
CA HIS A 59 12.40 -3.80 12.98
C HIS A 59 10.94 -3.71 12.52
N CYS A 60 10.16 -2.85 13.15
CA CYS A 60 8.77 -2.61 12.76
C CYS A 60 8.69 -2.01 11.34
N ILE A 61 9.52 -1.01 11.04
CA ILE A 61 9.60 -0.40 9.70
C ILE A 61 10.03 -1.44 8.66
N ASP A 62 11.00 -2.30 8.97
CA ASP A 62 11.49 -3.33 8.05
C ASP A 62 10.40 -4.34 7.71
N VAL A 63 9.52 -4.70 8.67
CA VAL A 63 8.50 -5.73 8.47
C VAL A 63 7.16 -5.17 7.96
N ILE A 64 6.69 -4.05 8.52
CA ILE A 64 5.36 -3.51 8.15
C ILE A 64 5.40 -2.10 7.55
N ARG A 65 6.59 -1.58 7.26
CA ARG A 65 6.82 -0.26 6.65
C ARG A 65 6.26 0.91 7.45
N MET A 66 6.14 0.74 8.77
CA MET A 66 5.52 1.73 9.64
C MET A 66 6.17 1.71 11.02
N ARG A 67 6.31 2.88 11.68
CA ARG A 67 6.77 2.95 13.07
C ARG A 67 5.68 2.44 14.03
N PRO A 68 6.04 1.84 15.17
CA PRO A 68 5.06 1.33 16.15
C PRO A 68 4.02 2.35 16.56
N ILE A 69 4.43 3.58 16.86
CA ILE A 69 3.50 4.65 17.28
C ILE A 69 2.43 4.94 16.20
N VAL A 70 2.83 4.97 14.94
CA VAL A 70 1.91 5.21 13.81
C VAL A 70 0.98 4.01 13.61
N PHE A 71 1.52 2.80 13.79
CA PHE A 71 0.73 1.56 13.73
C PHE A 71 -0.36 1.51 14.80
N PHE A 72 -0.02 1.84 16.05
CA PHE A 72 -1.02 1.89 17.12
C PHE A 72 -2.08 2.96 16.88
N ASN A 73 -1.67 4.17 16.47
CA ASN A 73 -2.60 5.23 16.08
C ASN A 73 -3.56 4.79 14.96
N LEU A 74 -3.05 4.08 13.94
CA LEU A 74 -3.88 3.52 12.88
C LEU A 74 -4.90 2.51 13.43
N CYS A 75 -4.47 1.59 14.31
CA CYS A 75 -5.37 0.62 14.94
C CYS A 75 -6.45 1.31 15.78
N ASP A 76 -6.09 2.37 16.50
CA ASP A 76 -7.01 3.14 17.34
C ASP A 76 -8.05 3.89 16.48
N ILE A 77 -7.61 4.55 15.40
CA ILE A 77 -8.52 5.23 14.46
C ILE A 77 -9.50 4.23 13.83
N ILE A 78 -9.01 3.06 13.41
CA ILE A 78 -9.83 1.98 12.85
C ILE A 78 -10.85 1.48 13.88
N SER A 79 -10.44 1.32 15.14
CA SER A 79 -11.28 0.84 16.25
C SER A 79 -12.33 1.87 16.63
N ILE A 80 -11.95 3.13 16.85
CA ILE A 80 -12.85 4.22 17.23
C ILE A 80 -13.95 4.44 16.18
N ASN A 81 -13.60 4.30 14.89
CA ASN A 81 -14.56 4.42 13.79
C ASN A 81 -15.33 3.12 13.49
N ASN A 82 -15.18 2.08 14.31
CA ASN A 82 -15.84 0.77 14.14
C ASN A 82 -15.64 0.16 12.74
N LEU A 83 -14.47 0.37 12.14
CA LEU A 83 -14.16 -0.12 10.80
C LEU A 83 -13.72 -1.58 10.79
N LEU A 84 -13.10 -2.06 11.88
CA LEU A 84 -12.76 -3.46 12.14
C LEU A 84 -13.23 -3.89 13.53
N GLN A 85 -13.46 -5.18 13.64
CA GLN A 85 -13.78 -5.82 14.92
C GLN A 85 -12.80 -6.96 15.20
N SER A 86 -12.44 -7.11 16.46
CA SER A 86 -11.74 -8.30 16.94
C SER A 86 -12.67 -9.49 16.89
N THR A 87 -12.17 -10.63 16.42
CA THR A 87 -12.86 -11.91 16.51
C THR A 87 -12.29 -12.72 17.67
N LYS A 88 -12.94 -13.82 18.06
CA LYS A 88 -12.47 -14.70 19.13
C LYS A 88 -11.03 -15.17 18.95
N SER A 89 -10.55 -15.31 17.70
CA SER A 89 -9.24 -15.87 17.37
C SER A 89 -8.26 -14.90 16.72
N VAL A 90 -8.71 -13.71 16.28
CA VAL A 90 -7.87 -12.74 15.57
C VAL A 90 -8.24 -11.33 16.02
N ASN A 91 -7.33 -10.66 16.69
CA ASN A 91 -7.51 -9.28 17.12
C ASN A 91 -7.22 -8.27 15.98
N ILE A 92 -7.59 -7.00 16.17
CA ILE A 92 -7.39 -5.94 15.18
C ILE A 92 -5.92 -5.77 14.82
N ARG A 93 -5.01 -5.83 15.82
CA ARG A 93 -3.56 -5.66 15.59
C ARG A 93 -3.02 -6.74 14.66
N GLU A 94 -3.37 -8.01 14.90
CA GLU A 94 -2.99 -9.13 14.04
C GLU A 94 -3.51 -8.94 12.61
N GLN A 95 -4.79 -8.54 12.46
CA GLN A 95 -5.39 -8.29 11.14
C GLN A 95 -4.61 -7.21 10.37
N VAL A 96 -4.29 -6.10 11.02
CA VAL A 96 -3.59 -4.96 10.39
C VAL A 96 -2.12 -5.29 10.13
N VAL A 97 -1.40 -5.97 11.05
CA VAL A 97 -0.01 -6.42 10.83
C VAL A 97 0.09 -7.32 9.61
N ILE A 98 -0.78 -8.33 9.50
CA ILE A 98 -0.82 -9.25 8.35
C ILE A 98 -1.06 -8.47 7.05
N PHE A 99 -1.99 -7.55 7.04
CA PHE A 99 -2.31 -6.72 5.88
C PHE A 99 -1.10 -5.88 5.46
N LEU A 100 -0.50 -5.14 6.39
CA LEU A 100 0.66 -4.28 6.12
C LEU A 100 1.88 -5.08 5.65
N HIS A 101 2.12 -6.25 6.23
CA HIS A 101 3.21 -7.14 5.80
C HIS A 101 3.01 -7.61 4.34
N ILE A 102 1.77 -7.95 3.96
CA ILE A 102 1.46 -8.38 2.59
C ILE A 102 1.69 -7.24 1.60
N ILE A 103 1.15 -6.04 1.86
CA ILE A 103 1.28 -4.91 0.93
C ILE A 103 2.69 -4.33 0.91
N GLY A 104 3.37 -4.27 2.07
CA GLY A 104 4.71 -3.72 2.21
C GLY A 104 5.80 -4.52 1.50
N HIS A 105 5.59 -5.81 1.27
CA HIS A 105 6.58 -6.70 0.64
C HIS A 105 6.04 -7.48 -0.56
N ASN A 106 4.78 -7.27 -0.95
CA ASN A 106 4.13 -8.01 -2.05
C ASN A 106 4.26 -9.53 -1.89
N VAL A 107 4.10 -10.04 -0.66
CA VAL A 107 4.25 -11.48 -0.37
C VAL A 107 2.97 -12.26 -0.63
N ARG A 108 3.14 -13.51 -1.06
CA ARG A 108 2.00 -14.41 -1.31
C ARG A 108 1.35 -14.84 0.01
N PHE A 109 0.02 -15.00 0.02
CA PHE A 109 -0.73 -15.45 1.20
C PHE A 109 -0.21 -16.76 1.80
N ARG A 110 0.35 -17.67 0.99
CA ARG A 110 0.93 -18.93 1.47
C ARG A 110 2.16 -18.68 2.36
N VAL A 111 3.02 -17.73 1.99
CA VAL A 111 4.21 -17.34 2.77
C VAL A 111 3.77 -16.72 4.09
N ILE A 112 2.79 -15.85 4.06
CA ILE A 112 2.19 -15.26 5.27
C ILE A 112 1.55 -16.33 6.14
N GLY A 113 0.88 -17.32 5.54
CA GLY A 113 0.26 -18.42 6.26
C GLY A 113 1.24 -19.23 7.10
N SER A 114 2.42 -19.53 6.55
CA SER A 114 3.46 -20.25 7.29
C SER A 114 4.06 -19.41 8.43
N ARG A 115 4.19 -18.09 8.24
CA ARG A 115 4.80 -17.19 9.22
C ARG A 115 3.89 -16.85 10.40
N TYR A 116 2.58 -16.66 10.12
CA TYR A 116 1.58 -16.34 11.14
C TYR A 116 0.75 -17.56 11.58
N TYR A 117 1.10 -18.76 11.13
CA TYR A 117 0.38 -20.01 11.46
C TYR A 117 -1.14 -19.93 11.19
N ARG A 118 -1.51 -19.23 10.10
CA ARG A 118 -2.89 -19.09 9.63
C ARG A 118 -3.08 -19.73 8.27
N SER A 119 -4.26 -20.25 8.00
CA SER A 119 -4.59 -20.77 6.67
C SER A 119 -4.55 -19.65 5.62
N THR A 120 -4.26 -20.02 4.38
CA THR A 120 -4.28 -19.09 3.23
C THR A 120 -5.64 -18.40 3.09
N GLU A 121 -6.73 -19.14 3.34
CA GLU A 121 -8.09 -18.62 3.31
C GLU A 121 -8.33 -17.58 4.40
N THR A 122 -7.89 -17.86 5.63
CA THR A 122 -7.98 -16.91 6.74
C THR A 122 -7.26 -15.60 6.43
N ASN A 123 -6.01 -15.69 5.94
CA ASN A 123 -5.24 -14.51 5.55
C ASN A 123 -5.90 -13.72 4.43
N HIS A 124 -6.43 -14.40 3.41
CA HIS A 124 -7.16 -13.75 2.30
C HIS A 124 -8.43 -13.05 2.78
N ARG A 125 -9.18 -13.68 3.69
CA ARG A 125 -10.39 -13.10 4.28
C ARG A 125 -10.07 -11.82 5.04
N TYR A 126 -9.10 -11.86 5.97
CA TYR A 126 -8.72 -10.67 6.75
C TYR A 126 -8.06 -9.60 5.91
N PHE A 127 -7.26 -9.95 4.93
CA PHE A 127 -6.73 -8.99 3.97
C PHE A 127 -7.86 -8.17 3.31
N ARG A 128 -8.92 -8.83 2.84
CA ARG A 128 -10.07 -8.13 2.22
C ARG A 128 -10.87 -7.30 3.23
N VAL A 129 -10.99 -7.77 4.46
CA VAL A 129 -11.70 -7.04 5.52
C VAL A 129 -10.93 -5.76 5.88
N VAL A 130 -9.61 -5.86 6.09
CA VAL A 130 -8.77 -4.68 6.38
C VAL A 130 -8.72 -3.73 5.19
N LEU A 131 -8.58 -4.23 3.96
CA LEU A 131 -8.62 -3.39 2.75
C LEU A 131 -9.90 -2.56 2.69
N ARG A 132 -11.07 -3.17 2.96
CA ARG A 132 -12.34 -2.43 3.00
C ARG A 132 -12.39 -1.39 4.12
N ALA A 133 -11.79 -1.69 5.27
CA ALA A 133 -11.69 -0.75 6.38
C ALA A 133 -10.82 0.46 6.01
N ILE A 134 -9.66 0.23 5.39
CA ILE A 134 -8.77 1.29 4.90
C ILE A 134 -9.47 2.14 3.83
N LEU A 135 -10.20 1.51 2.88
CA LEU A 135 -10.98 2.25 1.88
C LEU A 135 -12.13 3.08 2.46
N LYS A 136 -12.68 2.68 3.61
CA LYS A 136 -13.63 3.52 4.34
C LYS A 136 -12.94 4.66 5.07
N LEU A 137 -11.77 4.38 5.65
CA LEU A 137 -10.94 5.36 6.34
C LEU A 137 -10.47 6.48 5.40
N TYR A 138 -10.19 6.15 4.14
CA TYR A 138 -9.88 7.12 3.08
C TYR A 138 -10.84 8.32 3.08
N LYS A 139 -12.15 8.08 3.15
CA LYS A 139 -13.18 9.13 3.15
C LYS A 139 -13.14 10.06 4.37
N LEU A 140 -12.49 9.63 5.44
CA LEU A 140 -12.33 10.41 6.67
C LEU A 140 -11.03 11.22 6.66
N ILE A 141 -10.02 10.73 5.96
CA ILE A 141 -8.67 11.32 5.93
C ILE A 141 -8.52 12.31 4.77
N ILE A 142 -8.97 11.93 3.56
CA ILE A 142 -8.87 12.80 2.38
C ILE A 142 -10.00 13.83 2.44
N ARG A 143 -9.61 15.07 2.66
CA ARG A 143 -10.53 16.21 2.77
C ARG A 143 -10.03 17.37 1.93
N LEU A 144 -10.95 18.12 1.38
CA LEU A 144 -10.60 19.39 0.72
C LEU A 144 -9.78 20.27 1.69
N PRO A 145 -8.79 21.01 1.16
CA PRO A 145 -8.00 21.93 1.97
C PRO A 145 -8.91 23.00 2.57
N ASP A 146 -8.52 23.48 3.74
CA ASP A 146 -9.18 24.60 4.39
C ASP A 146 -8.98 25.87 3.55
N GLU A 147 -9.97 26.75 3.48
CA GLU A 147 -9.89 28.01 2.74
C GLU A 147 -9.04 29.07 3.46
N SER A 148 -8.73 28.83 4.73
CA SER A 148 -7.87 29.71 5.53
C SER A 148 -6.42 29.67 5.01
N ILE A 149 -5.69 30.77 5.24
CA ILE A 149 -4.26 30.82 4.88
C ILE A 149 -3.49 29.84 5.78
N PRO A 150 -2.80 28.85 5.20
CA PRO A 150 -2.01 27.89 5.98
C PRO A 150 -0.98 28.60 6.89
N ASN A 151 -0.78 28.08 8.10
CA ASN A 151 0.18 28.65 9.05
C ASN A 151 1.61 28.67 8.52
N GLU A 152 1.98 27.66 7.72
CA GLU A 152 3.26 27.51 7.04
C GLU A 152 3.53 28.66 6.08
N ILE A 153 2.48 29.20 5.48
CA ILE A 153 2.57 30.39 4.60
C ILE A 153 2.52 31.65 5.45
N ARG A 154 1.54 31.76 6.35
CA ARG A 154 1.30 32.98 7.16
C ARG A 154 2.52 33.37 7.98
N ASN A 155 3.20 32.39 8.56
CA ASN A 155 4.33 32.61 9.46
C ASN A 155 5.68 32.72 8.73
N ASN A 156 5.70 32.61 7.40
CA ASN A 156 6.93 32.68 6.64
C ASN A 156 6.97 33.93 5.73
N PRO A 157 7.80 34.94 6.03
CA PRO A 157 7.89 36.15 5.22
C PRO A 157 8.32 35.96 3.77
N ARG A 158 8.90 34.80 3.43
CA ARG A 158 9.26 34.43 2.06
C ARG A 158 8.05 34.01 1.25
N PHE A 159 7.01 33.50 1.90
CA PHE A 159 5.82 32.97 1.27
C PHE A 159 4.65 33.96 1.35
N TYR A 160 4.48 34.63 2.48
CA TYR A 160 3.45 35.65 2.65
C TYR A 160 3.93 37.03 2.14
N PRO A 161 3.13 37.78 1.40
CA PRO A 161 1.73 37.54 0.99
C PRO A 161 1.58 36.78 -0.33
N TYR A 162 2.67 36.38 -0.99
CA TYR A 162 2.69 35.88 -2.38
C TYR A 162 1.90 34.58 -2.58
N PHE A 163 1.90 33.68 -1.60
CA PHE A 163 1.24 32.38 -1.67
C PHE A 163 -0.01 32.30 -0.77
N LYS A 164 -0.56 33.43 -0.34
CA LYS A 164 -1.74 33.47 0.55
C LYS A 164 -2.95 32.68 0.01
N ASP A 165 -3.09 32.58 -1.29
CA ASP A 165 -4.19 31.88 -1.97
C ASP A 165 -3.78 30.49 -2.48
N CYS A 166 -2.56 30.04 -2.18
CA CYS A 166 -2.10 28.71 -2.48
C CYS A 166 -2.63 27.73 -1.44
N ILE A 167 -3.29 26.65 -1.88
CA ILE A 167 -3.91 25.65 -1.02
C ILE A 167 -3.13 24.33 -0.97
N GLY A 168 -2.06 24.20 -1.73
CA GLY A 168 -1.20 23.03 -1.72
C GLY A 168 -0.44 22.82 -3.03
N ALA A 169 0.05 21.61 -3.21
CA ALA A 169 0.75 21.19 -4.40
C ALA A 169 0.10 19.94 -5.03
N LEU A 170 0.27 19.80 -6.35
CA LEU A 170 -0.20 18.68 -7.14
C LEU A 170 0.98 18.04 -7.86
N ASP A 171 1.10 16.71 -7.73
CA ASP A 171 2.11 15.94 -8.45
C ASP A 171 1.62 14.52 -8.78
N GLY A 172 2.33 13.87 -9.70
CA GLY A 172 2.08 12.51 -10.15
C GLY A 172 3.20 11.55 -9.71
N THR A 173 2.81 10.42 -9.15
CA THR A 173 3.75 9.35 -8.84
C THR A 173 3.43 8.07 -9.58
N HIS A 174 4.48 7.26 -9.86
CA HIS A 174 4.36 6.00 -10.55
C HIS A 174 4.47 4.82 -9.58
N GLY A 175 3.35 4.13 -9.33
CA GLY A 175 3.33 2.86 -8.62
C GLY A 175 3.58 1.68 -9.57
N ARG A 176 4.40 0.70 -9.17
CA ARG A 176 4.56 -0.54 -9.95
C ARG A 176 3.21 -1.25 -10.09
N ALA A 177 2.89 -1.69 -11.32
CA ALA A 177 1.64 -2.38 -11.61
C ALA A 177 1.91 -3.74 -12.23
N SER A 178 1.20 -4.77 -11.75
CA SER A 178 1.15 -6.09 -12.40
C SER A 178 -0.10 -6.16 -13.25
N VAL A 179 0.07 -6.14 -14.56
CA VAL A 179 -1.02 -6.12 -15.53
C VAL A 179 -0.88 -7.27 -16.53
N PRO A 180 -1.99 -7.78 -17.11
CA PRO A 180 -1.96 -8.80 -18.15
C PRO A 180 -1.09 -8.42 -19.35
N LEU A 181 -0.43 -9.38 -19.98
CA LEU A 181 0.53 -9.16 -21.06
C LEU A 181 -0.03 -8.33 -22.23
N ASN A 182 -1.29 -8.55 -22.57
CA ASN A 182 -1.98 -7.88 -23.68
C ASN A 182 -2.15 -6.36 -23.49
N ILE A 183 -2.08 -5.86 -22.27
CA ILE A 183 -2.22 -4.43 -21.95
C ILE A 183 -0.93 -3.80 -21.41
N GLN A 184 0.13 -4.58 -21.21
CA GLN A 184 1.40 -4.08 -20.63
C GLN A 184 2.01 -2.90 -21.40
N GLY A 185 1.81 -2.85 -22.73
CA GLY A 185 2.33 -1.74 -23.55
C GLY A 185 1.87 -0.36 -23.08
N ARG A 186 0.62 -0.24 -22.65
CA ARG A 186 0.01 1.00 -22.13
C ARG A 186 0.56 1.40 -20.75
N PHE A 187 1.00 0.42 -19.96
CA PHE A 187 1.51 0.64 -18.61
C PHE A 187 3.04 0.79 -18.54
N ARG A 188 3.74 0.75 -19.69
CA ARG A 188 5.19 0.95 -19.70
C ARG A 188 5.55 2.37 -19.32
N SER A 189 6.37 2.52 -18.28
CA SER A 189 6.91 3.82 -17.89
C SER A 189 8.18 4.15 -18.67
N ARG A 190 8.52 5.43 -18.74
CA ARG A 190 9.77 5.92 -19.38
C ARG A 190 11.04 5.36 -18.70
N LYS A 191 10.96 5.01 -17.42
CA LYS A 191 12.07 4.45 -16.61
C LYS A 191 12.16 2.92 -16.70
N GLY A 192 11.33 2.28 -17.52
CA GLY A 192 11.22 0.81 -17.63
C GLY A 192 10.24 0.19 -16.63
N GLY A 193 9.75 -1.02 -16.98
CA GLY A 193 8.73 -1.72 -16.20
C GLY A 193 7.31 -1.20 -16.42
N THR A 194 6.35 -1.92 -15.83
CA THR A 194 4.92 -1.57 -15.87
C THR A 194 4.54 -0.79 -14.63
N THR A 195 3.95 0.39 -14.80
CA THR A 195 3.52 1.27 -13.72
C THR A 195 2.12 1.81 -13.99
N GLN A 196 1.43 2.14 -12.92
CA GLN A 196 0.26 3.03 -12.99
C GLN A 196 0.64 4.41 -12.47
N ASN A 197 0.05 5.43 -13.06
CA ASN A 197 0.19 6.80 -12.59
C ASN A 197 -0.88 7.10 -11.52
N VAL A 198 -0.46 7.78 -10.45
CA VAL A 198 -1.31 8.24 -9.35
C VAL A 198 -1.10 9.74 -9.22
N LEU A 199 -2.12 10.51 -9.57
CA LEU A 199 -2.16 11.95 -9.34
C LEU A 199 -2.61 12.19 -7.90
N ALA A 200 -1.90 13.07 -7.18
CA ALA A 200 -2.28 13.43 -5.82
C ALA A 200 -2.13 14.94 -5.57
N THR A 201 -2.97 15.47 -4.69
CA THR A 201 -2.77 16.80 -4.13
C THR A 201 -2.49 16.72 -2.65
N ILE A 202 -1.59 17.56 -2.17
CA ILE A 202 -1.15 17.63 -0.78
C ILE A 202 -1.24 19.08 -0.29
N THR A 203 -1.71 19.25 0.92
CA THR A 203 -1.77 20.55 1.61
C THR A 203 -0.44 20.89 2.28
N PHE A 204 -0.28 22.11 2.77
CA PHE A 204 0.96 22.56 3.42
C PHE A 204 1.26 21.85 4.75
N ASP A 205 0.24 21.31 5.41
CA ASP A 205 0.36 20.46 6.61
C ASP A 205 0.52 18.96 6.26
N LEU A 206 0.93 18.66 5.02
CA LEU A 206 1.25 17.31 4.51
C LEU A 206 0.09 16.32 4.54
N LYS A 207 -1.14 16.79 4.38
CA LYS A 207 -2.31 15.93 4.24
C LYS A 207 -2.72 15.81 2.78
N PHE A 208 -3.08 14.60 2.36
CA PHE A 208 -3.68 14.42 1.05
C PHE A 208 -5.08 15.03 1.00
N SER A 209 -5.32 15.85 -0.01
CA SER A 209 -6.64 16.47 -0.23
C SER A 209 -7.40 15.90 -1.41
N TYR A 210 -6.71 15.23 -2.32
CA TYR A 210 -7.28 14.50 -3.45
C TYR A 210 -6.28 13.47 -3.96
N ASP A 211 -6.78 12.36 -4.51
CA ASP A 211 -5.99 11.43 -5.29
C ASP A 211 -6.80 10.80 -6.42
N LEU A 212 -6.10 10.44 -7.49
CA LEU A 212 -6.65 9.74 -8.65
C LEU A 212 -5.65 8.67 -9.08
N ALA A 213 -5.93 7.42 -8.73
CA ALA A 213 -5.11 6.27 -9.10
C ALA A 213 -5.71 5.51 -10.28
N GLY A 214 -4.85 4.76 -10.99
CA GLY A 214 -5.29 3.80 -12.00
C GLY A 214 -5.02 4.21 -13.44
N TRP A 215 -4.48 5.39 -13.69
CA TRP A 215 -4.04 5.78 -15.03
C TRP A 215 -2.83 4.97 -15.48
N GLU A 216 -2.71 4.74 -16.77
CA GLU A 216 -1.61 4.03 -17.40
C GLU A 216 -0.28 4.77 -17.19
N GLY A 217 0.80 4.03 -16.95
CA GLY A 217 2.12 4.63 -16.73
C GLY A 217 2.67 5.42 -17.92
N SER A 218 2.12 5.23 -19.13
CA SER A 218 2.46 6.02 -20.32
C SER A 218 1.61 7.29 -20.48
N ALA A 219 0.56 7.46 -19.67
CA ALA A 219 -0.34 8.60 -19.78
C ALA A 219 0.38 9.91 -19.48
N HIS A 220 0.01 10.97 -20.20
CA HIS A 220 0.57 12.30 -20.01
C HIS A 220 -0.12 12.99 -18.82
N ASP A 221 0.66 13.67 -17.98
CA ASP A 221 0.17 14.31 -16.76
C ASP A 221 -0.99 15.28 -17.01
N SER A 222 -0.94 16.03 -18.13
CA SER A 222 -2.02 16.92 -18.53
C SER A 222 -3.36 16.20 -18.83
N CYS A 223 -3.31 14.96 -19.34
CA CYS A 223 -4.51 14.16 -19.60
C CYS A 223 -5.12 13.66 -18.28
N ILE A 224 -4.26 13.24 -17.34
CA ILE A 224 -4.67 12.76 -16.01
C ILE A 224 -5.32 13.91 -15.25
N LEU A 225 -4.73 15.11 -15.28
CA LEU A 225 -5.30 16.29 -14.65
C LEU A 225 -6.64 16.67 -15.29
N SER A 226 -6.75 16.59 -16.62
CA SER A 226 -8.00 16.86 -17.32
C SER A 226 -9.12 15.93 -16.86
N ASP A 227 -8.82 14.63 -16.73
CA ASP A 227 -9.76 13.65 -16.22
C ASP A 227 -10.11 13.92 -14.75
N ALA A 228 -9.11 14.24 -13.91
CA ALA A 228 -9.34 14.60 -12.51
C ALA A 228 -10.32 15.76 -12.33
N LEU A 229 -10.23 16.76 -13.18
CA LEU A 229 -11.12 17.95 -13.14
C LEU A 229 -12.52 17.66 -13.68
N SER A 230 -12.66 16.74 -14.64
CA SER A 230 -13.94 16.46 -15.32
C SER A 230 -14.85 15.50 -14.56
N ARG A 231 -14.32 14.73 -13.61
CA ARG A 231 -15.08 13.70 -12.86
C ARG A 231 -16.13 14.33 -11.95
N PRO A 232 -17.32 13.70 -11.74
CA PRO A 232 -18.34 14.19 -10.83
C PRO A 232 -17.86 14.43 -9.39
N ARG A 233 -16.91 13.60 -8.93
CA ARG A 233 -16.21 13.74 -7.63
C ARG A 233 -14.73 14.04 -7.84
N GLY A 234 -14.43 14.83 -8.85
CA GLY A 234 -13.07 15.17 -9.24
C GLY A 234 -12.43 16.23 -8.35
N LEU A 235 -11.23 16.60 -8.74
CA LEU A 235 -10.49 17.67 -8.07
C LEU A 235 -11.26 18.98 -8.15
N ARG A 236 -11.49 19.61 -7.00
CA ARG A 236 -12.16 20.90 -6.88
C ARG A 236 -11.18 21.95 -6.38
N ILE A 237 -11.22 23.10 -7.02
CA ILE A 237 -10.40 24.25 -6.64
C ILE A 237 -11.37 25.37 -6.28
N PRO A 238 -11.37 25.89 -5.03
CA PRO A 238 -12.19 27.02 -4.66
C PRO A 238 -11.85 28.25 -5.50
N GLU A 239 -12.82 29.15 -5.69
CA GLU A 239 -12.61 30.39 -6.44
C GLU A 239 -11.51 31.24 -5.80
N GLY A 240 -10.63 31.81 -6.61
CA GLY A 240 -9.50 32.61 -6.15
C GLY A 240 -8.35 31.80 -5.53
N LYS A 241 -8.45 30.47 -5.44
CA LYS A 241 -7.39 29.59 -4.92
C LYS A 241 -6.66 28.86 -6.05
N TYR A 242 -5.47 28.33 -5.72
CA TYR A 242 -4.68 27.57 -6.69
C TYR A 242 -3.77 26.53 -6.01
N TYR A 243 -3.40 25.52 -6.82
CA TYR A 243 -2.36 24.55 -6.50
C TYR A 243 -1.06 24.87 -7.25
N LEU A 244 0.07 24.56 -6.65
CA LEU A 244 1.34 24.48 -7.35
C LEU A 244 1.41 23.13 -8.08
N ALA A 245 1.93 23.11 -9.31
CA ALA A 245 2.07 21.89 -10.09
C ALA A 245 3.35 21.92 -10.94
N ASP A 246 3.84 20.75 -11.36
CA ASP A 246 4.96 20.66 -12.28
C ASP A 246 4.58 21.15 -13.70
N ALA A 247 5.60 21.54 -14.46
CA ALA A 247 5.45 22.04 -15.84
C ALA A 247 4.78 21.05 -16.81
N GLY A 248 4.80 19.74 -16.49
CA GLY A 248 4.15 18.67 -17.24
C GLY A 248 2.63 18.78 -17.31
N TYR A 249 1.99 19.43 -16.33
CA TYR A 249 0.54 19.59 -16.28
C TYR A 249 -0.04 20.69 -17.20
N GLY A 250 0.82 21.59 -17.68
CA GLY A 250 0.44 22.69 -18.56
C GLY A 250 -0.29 23.83 -17.81
N ILE A 251 -0.38 24.98 -18.49
CA ILE A 251 -1.01 26.19 -17.95
C ILE A 251 -2.55 26.00 -17.90
N ARG A 252 -3.15 26.12 -16.72
CA ARG A 252 -4.58 26.03 -16.50
C ARG A 252 -5.02 26.92 -15.34
N ASN A 253 -6.28 27.37 -15.37
CA ASN A 253 -6.86 28.10 -14.25
C ASN A 253 -6.84 27.26 -12.97
N GLY A 254 -6.42 27.86 -11.86
CA GLY A 254 -6.28 27.18 -10.58
C GLY A 254 -4.96 26.42 -10.40
N PHE A 255 -4.02 26.53 -11.33
CA PHE A 255 -2.68 25.93 -11.22
C PHE A 255 -1.59 26.92 -11.59
N ILE A 256 -0.57 27.00 -10.73
CA ILE A 256 0.66 27.75 -11.02
C ILE A 256 1.77 26.74 -11.26
N ILE A 257 2.39 26.84 -12.43
CA ILE A 257 3.49 25.96 -12.85
C ILE A 257 4.78 26.77 -13.01
N PRO A 258 5.98 26.13 -12.94
CA PRO A 258 7.25 26.80 -13.22
C PRO A 258 7.33 27.33 -14.66
N TYR A 259 8.03 28.42 -14.83
CA TYR A 259 8.29 28.97 -16.18
C TYR A 259 9.17 28.02 -17.00
N ARG A 260 8.72 27.67 -18.19
CA ARG A 260 9.51 26.85 -19.13
C ARG A 260 10.78 27.58 -19.58
N GLY A 261 11.87 26.83 -19.72
CA GLY A 261 13.14 27.35 -20.24
C GLY A 261 14.02 28.13 -19.25
N VAL A 262 13.57 28.26 -17.99
CA VAL A 262 14.39 28.85 -16.93
C VAL A 262 15.14 27.74 -16.19
N ARG A 263 16.48 27.80 -16.20
CA ARG A 263 17.29 26.89 -15.37
C ARG A 263 17.26 27.37 -13.91
N TYR A 264 16.87 26.48 -13.04
CA TYR A 264 16.72 26.74 -11.61
C TYR A 264 17.81 25.96 -10.85
N HIS A 265 18.95 26.62 -10.56
CA HIS A 265 20.03 26.02 -9.77
C HIS A 265 19.94 26.46 -8.31
N LEU A 266 19.61 25.54 -7.42
CA LEU A 266 19.51 25.78 -5.96
C LEU A 266 20.76 26.42 -5.35
N LYS A 267 21.96 26.09 -5.86
CA LYS A 267 23.23 26.63 -5.36
C LYS A 267 23.42 28.11 -5.65
N GLU A 268 22.82 28.65 -6.69
CA GLU A 268 22.92 30.08 -7.05
C GLU A 268 22.02 30.96 -6.19
N PHE A 269 21.02 30.35 -5.52
CA PHE A 269 20.04 31.08 -4.69
C PHE A 269 20.46 31.24 -3.24
N SER A 270 21.43 30.44 -2.75
CA SER A 270 21.93 30.56 -1.38
C SER A 270 22.86 31.75 -1.17
N ALA A 271 23.46 32.28 -2.25
CA ALA A 271 24.52 33.32 -2.18
C ALA A 271 24.06 34.74 -2.56
N ARG A 272 22.89 34.93 -3.16
CA ARG A 272 22.36 36.26 -3.53
C ARG A 272 20.94 36.40 -3.05
N GLY A 273 20.72 37.42 -2.21
CA GLY A 273 19.38 37.77 -1.69
C GLY A 273 18.32 37.78 -2.81
N LEU A 274 17.26 37.08 -2.59
CA LEU A 274 16.14 36.82 -3.48
C LEU A 274 15.60 38.08 -4.16
N LYS A 275 15.69 38.18 -5.47
CA LYS A 275 14.80 39.03 -6.29
C LYS A 275 13.45 38.34 -6.40
N MET A 276 12.47 38.90 -5.79
CA MET A 276 11.42 38.35 -4.95
C MET A 276 10.22 37.66 -5.59
N GLN A 277 10.01 37.53 -6.88
CA GLN A 277 8.76 36.95 -7.39
C GLN A 277 8.87 35.60 -8.13
N ARG A 278 9.97 35.35 -8.82
CA ARG A 278 10.16 34.09 -9.58
C ARG A 278 10.79 32.98 -8.75
N ASN A 279 11.60 33.35 -7.75
CA ASN A 279 12.44 32.38 -7.02
C ASN A 279 11.74 31.69 -5.86
N SER A 280 10.75 32.34 -5.25
CA SER A 280 9.97 31.77 -4.15
C SER A 280 9.09 30.59 -4.60
N LEU A 281 8.51 30.69 -5.80
CA LEU A 281 7.71 29.61 -6.40
C LEU A 281 8.51 28.29 -6.53
N ILE A 282 9.77 28.40 -6.93
CA ILE A 282 10.65 27.28 -7.18
C ILE A 282 11.07 26.57 -5.89
N PHE A 283 11.40 27.39 -4.87
CA PHE A 283 11.77 26.84 -3.58
C PHE A 283 10.60 26.05 -2.96
N VAL A 284 9.36 26.54 -3.11
CA VAL A 284 8.18 25.85 -2.66
C VAL A 284 7.95 24.58 -3.45
N ILE A 285 7.98 24.62 -4.78
CA ILE A 285 7.80 23.44 -5.63
C ILE A 285 8.87 22.38 -5.30
N HIS A 286 10.13 22.77 -5.19
CA HIS A 286 11.21 21.82 -4.90
C HIS A 286 11.14 21.25 -3.47
N HIS A 287 10.69 22.03 -2.50
CA HIS A 287 10.43 21.52 -1.16
C HIS A 287 9.30 20.49 -1.16
N TYR A 288 8.24 20.72 -1.94
CA TYR A 288 7.14 19.76 -2.11
C TYR A 288 7.52 18.55 -2.97
N GLU A 289 8.31 18.70 -4.04
CA GLU A 289 8.87 17.57 -4.78
C GLU A 289 9.73 16.68 -3.88
N SER A 290 10.54 17.26 -3.00
CA SER A 290 11.33 16.47 -2.04
C SER A 290 10.46 15.74 -1.03
N LEU A 291 9.35 16.32 -0.60
CA LEU A 291 8.38 15.68 0.30
C LEU A 291 7.56 14.60 -0.42
N LEU A 292 7.13 14.84 -1.65
CA LEU A 292 6.45 13.83 -2.49
C LEU A 292 7.39 12.67 -2.84
N ASN A 293 8.67 12.93 -3.07
CA ASN A 293 9.70 11.90 -3.29
C ASN A 293 9.97 11.03 -2.06
N VAL A 294 9.78 11.54 -0.86
CA VAL A 294 9.81 10.73 0.38
C VAL A 294 8.66 9.72 0.38
N PHE A 295 7.49 10.08 -0.17
CA PHE A 295 6.34 9.16 -0.28
C PHE A 295 6.41 8.23 -1.51
N SER A 296 7.18 8.58 -2.55
CA SER A 296 7.39 7.73 -3.75
C SER A 296 8.54 6.72 -3.58
N GLY A 297 9.32 6.83 -2.52
CA GLY A 297 10.43 5.94 -2.18
C GLY A 297 10.01 4.63 -1.50
N PHE A 298 8.70 4.33 -1.46
CA PHE A 298 8.14 3.07 -0.96
C PHE A 298 7.77 2.09 -2.07
#